data_0913dbf56bfc7a6615d64206372ac8e8
#
_entry.id   0913dbf56bfc7a6615d64206372ac8e8
#
_cell.length_a   1.000
_cell.length_b   1.000
_cell.length_c   1.000
_cell.angle_alpha   90.00
_cell.angle_beta   90.00
_cell.angle_gamma   90.00
#
_symmetry.space_group_name_H-M   'P 1'
#
loop_
_entity.id
_entity.type
_entity.pdbx_description
1 polymer ?
#
loop_
_entity_poly.entity_id
_entity_poly.type
_entity_poly.pdbx_seq_one_letter_code
_entity_poly.pdbx_strand_id
1 'polypeptide(L)' 'MTREELLARISIDPNVCFGKPCVRGHRIWVSLILDLLASGLSIPEILDDYHIEEADVRACIAYGAEMARERYVAVEAAAR' A
#
# COMPACT_ATOMS: atom_id res chain seq x y z
N MET A 1 9.16 -3.76 -13.28
CA MET A 1 9.69 -2.75 -12.34
C MET A 1 10.44 -3.42 -11.20
N THR A 2 11.52 -2.80 -10.80
CA THR A 2 12.26 -3.29 -9.63
C THR A 2 11.52 -2.86 -8.36
N ARG A 3 11.91 -3.49 -7.24
CA ARG A 3 11.38 -3.11 -5.94
C ARG A 3 11.65 -1.64 -5.62
N GLU A 4 12.85 -1.17 -5.94
CA GLU A 4 13.20 0.24 -5.71
C GLU A 4 12.32 1.18 -6.50
N GLU A 5 12.03 0.83 -7.74
CA GLU A 5 11.15 1.63 -8.60
C GLU A 5 9.73 1.64 -8.06
N LEU A 6 9.25 0.52 -7.56
CA LEU A 6 7.92 0.46 -6.93
C LEU A 6 7.88 1.32 -5.68
N LEU A 7 8.86 1.16 -4.78
CA LEU A 7 8.89 1.92 -3.53
C LEU A 7 9.02 3.42 -3.78
N ALA A 8 9.63 3.83 -4.89
CA ALA A 8 9.73 5.24 -5.24
C ALA A 8 8.36 5.87 -5.53
N ARG A 9 7.33 5.07 -5.76
CA ARG A 9 5.96 5.57 -5.95
C ARG A 9 5.25 5.88 -4.64
N ILE A 10 5.89 5.62 -3.51
CA ILE A 10 5.33 5.91 -2.18
C ILE A 10 6.02 7.14 -1.64
N SER A 11 5.26 8.02 -1.02
CA SER A 11 5.82 9.20 -0.36
C SER A 11 5.45 9.20 1.12
N ILE A 12 6.35 9.75 1.93
CA ILE A 12 6.10 9.97 3.34
C ILE A 12 6.50 11.42 3.59
N ASP A 13 5.51 12.28 3.70
CA ASP A 13 5.71 13.71 3.83
C ASP A 13 4.84 14.21 4.99
N PRO A 14 5.43 14.90 5.99
CA PRO A 14 4.65 15.40 7.13
C PRO A 14 3.48 16.28 6.72
N ASN A 15 3.56 16.91 5.56
CA ASN A 15 2.51 17.80 5.07
C ASN A 15 1.49 17.12 4.18
N VAL A 16 1.63 15.82 3.94
CA VAL A 16 0.72 15.06 3.10
C VAL A 16 0.25 13.84 3.88
N CYS A 17 -1.05 13.61 3.95
CA CYS A 17 -1.64 12.47 4.65
C CYS A 17 -1.14 12.32 6.09
N PHE A 18 -0.89 13.45 6.75
CA PHE A 18 -0.42 13.49 8.15
C PHE A 18 0.89 12.72 8.36
N GLY A 19 1.76 12.70 7.36
CA GLY A 19 3.03 11.99 7.46
C GLY A 19 2.92 10.48 7.29
N LYS A 20 1.74 9.97 6.98
CA LYS A 20 1.57 8.54 6.72
C LYS A 20 1.96 8.20 5.29
N PRO A 21 2.42 6.97 5.04
CA PRO A 21 2.75 6.56 3.68
C PRO A 21 1.54 6.69 2.75
N CYS A 22 1.75 7.29 1.60
CA CYS A 22 0.70 7.40 0.60
C CYS A 22 1.27 7.28 -0.81
N VAL A 23 0.39 7.10 -1.78
CA VAL A 23 0.76 7.03 -3.17
C VAL A 23 1.25 8.40 -3.61
N ARG A 24 2.46 8.48 -4.12
CA ARG A 24 3.10 9.74 -4.52
C ARG A 24 2.25 10.46 -5.56
N GLY A 25 2.02 11.74 -5.32
CA GLY A 25 1.18 12.56 -6.19
C GLY A 25 -0.31 12.43 -5.92
N HIS A 26 -0.70 11.58 -5.00
CA HIS A 26 -2.09 11.40 -4.60
C HIS A 26 -2.19 11.47 -3.09
N ARG A 27 -3.37 11.77 -2.57
CA ARG A 27 -3.60 11.75 -1.12
C ARG A 27 -4.31 10.46 -0.73
N ILE A 28 -3.76 9.36 -1.21
CA ILE A 28 -4.32 8.01 -1.01
C ILE A 28 -3.36 7.23 -0.13
N TRP A 29 -3.81 6.84 1.04
CA TRP A 29 -2.98 6.11 2.00
C TRP A 29 -2.68 4.71 1.51
N VAL A 30 -1.44 4.27 1.71
CA VAL A 30 -1.04 2.90 1.43
C VAL A 30 -1.94 1.92 2.19
N SER A 31 -2.21 2.22 3.46
CA SER A 31 -3.06 1.35 4.28
C SER A 31 -4.46 1.20 3.71
N LEU A 32 -5.02 2.25 3.11
CA LEU A 32 -6.33 2.17 2.48
C LEU A 32 -6.33 1.17 1.34
N ILE A 33 -5.34 1.26 0.46
CA ILE A 33 -5.24 0.35 -0.68
C ILE A 33 -5.09 -1.09 -0.21
N LEU A 34 -4.25 -1.32 0.80
CA LEU A 34 -4.05 -2.66 1.33
C LEU A 34 -5.34 -3.20 1.97
N ASP A 35 -6.06 -2.36 2.70
CA ASP A 35 -7.32 -2.76 3.32
C ASP A 35 -8.39 -3.10 2.28
N LEU A 36 -8.45 -2.35 1.18
CA LEU A 36 -9.39 -2.65 0.09
C LEU A 36 -9.08 -4.01 -0.54
N LEU A 37 -7.80 -4.29 -0.78
CA LEU A 37 -7.40 -5.59 -1.29
C LEU A 37 -7.76 -6.70 -0.30
N ALA A 38 -7.51 -6.46 0.98
CA ALA A 38 -7.82 -7.44 2.02
C ALA A 38 -9.33 -7.72 2.11
N SER A 39 -10.16 -6.73 1.80
CA SER A 39 -11.60 -6.88 1.83
C SER A 39 -12.17 -7.52 0.56
N GLY A 40 -11.33 -7.80 -0.42
CA GLY A 40 -11.73 -8.54 -1.61
C GLY A 40 -11.92 -7.71 -2.88
N LEU A 41 -11.67 -6.40 -2.85
CA LEU A 41 -11.72 -5.62 -4.08
C LEU A 41 -10.61 -6.09 -5.02
N SER A 42 -10.93 -6.12 -6.30
CA SER A 42 -9.95 -6.45 -7.32
C SER A 42 -9.09 -5.22 -7.65
N ILE A 43 -7.91 -5.46 -8.20
CA ILE A 43 -7.07 -4.36 -8.65
C ILE A 43 -7.78 -3.48 -9.68
N PRO A 44 -8.42 -4.03 -10.72
CA PRO A 44 -9.17 -3.18 -11.66
C PRO A 44 -10.20 -2.27 -11.00
N GLU A 45 -10.91 -2.76 -9.99
CA GLU A 45 -11.88 -1.96 -9.26
C GLU A 45 -11.21 -0.78 -8.56
N ILE A 46 -10.06 -1.04 -7.94
CA ILE A 46 -9.32 0.01 -7.23
C ILE A 46 -8.81 1.05 -8.21
N LEU A 47 -8.27 0.63 -9.36
CA LEU A 47 -7.78 1.56 -10.37
C LEU A 47 -8.89 2.47 -10.86
N ASP A 48 -10.07 1.90 -11.07
CA ASP A 48 -11.22 2.65 -11.55
C ASP A 48 -11.72 3.66 -10.51
N ASP A 49 -11.83 3.22 -9.25
CA ASP A 49 -12.37 4.05 -8.17
C ASP A 49 -11.44 5.19 -7.79
N TYR A 50 -10.13 4.95 -7.80
CA TYR A 50 -9.16 5.91 -7.29
C TYR A 50 -8.32 6.58 -8.36
N HIS A 51 -8.48 6.18 -9.62
CA HIS A 51 -7.77 6.77 -10.75
C HIS A 51 -6.25 6.71 -10.60
N ILE A 52 -5.75 5.55 -10.16
CA ILE A 52 -4.32 5.29 -10.03
C ILE A 52 -3.93 4.16 -10.97
N GLU A 53 -2.62 3.93 -11.09
CA GLU A 53 -2.09 2.91 -11.97
C GLU A 53 -1.88 1.60 -11.23
N GLU A 54 -1.81 0.50 -11.97
CA GLU A 54 -1.54 -0.81 -11.38
C GLU A 54 -0.21 -0.79 -10.62
N ALA A 55 0.80 -0.09 -11.14
CA ALA A 55 2.09 0.01 -10.46
C ALA A 55 1.96 0.69 -9.11
N ASP A 56 1.00 1.60 -8.94
CA ASP A 56 0.75 2.23 -7.64
C ASP A 56 0.22 1.22 -6.63
N VAL A 57 -0.68 0.33 -7.07
CA VAL A 57 -1.20 -0.72 -6.19
C VAL A 57 -0.07 -1.68 -5.82
N ARG A 58 0.76 -2.05 -6.79
CA ARG A 58 1.90 -2.93 -6.53
C ARG A 58 2.90 -2.29 -5.60
N ALA A 59 3.08 -0.97 -5.70
CA ALA A 59 3.95 -0.21 -4.79
C ALA A 59 3.43 -0.30 -3.36
N CYS A 60 2.12 -0.21 -3.17
CA CYS A 60 1.52 -0.34 -1.85
C CYS A 60 1.77 -1.74 -1.28
N ILE A 61 1.64 -2.77 -2.11
CA ILE A 61 1.90 -4.15 -1.69
C ILE A 61 3.38 -4.31 -1.31
N ALA A 62 4.29 -3.77 -2.11
CA ALA A 62 5.73 -3.84 -1.83
C ALA A 62 6.07 -3.12 -0.52
N TYR A 63 5.45 -1.97 -0.29
CA TYR A 63 5.65 -1.23 0.95
C TYR A 63 5.15 -2.03 2.15
N GLY A 64 3.97 -2.65 2.03
CA GLY A 64 3.44 -3.49 3.08
C GLY A 64 4.36 -4.66 3.40
N ALA A 65 4.98 -5.25 2.39
CA ALA A 65 5.93 -6.35 2.57
C ALA A 65 7.18 -5.88 3.33
N GLU A 66 7.66 -4.66 3.03
CA GLU A 66 8.80 -4.10 3.76
C GLU A 66 8.47 -3.88 5.23
N MET A 67 7.28 -3.34 5.49
CA MET A 67 6.85 -3.10 6.88
C MET A 67 6.67 -4.42 7.64
N ALA A 68 6.20 -5.46 6.97
CA ALA A 68 6.03 -6.76 7.59
C ALA A 68 7.37 -7.41 7.96
N ARG A 69 8.44 -7.09 7.24
CA ARG A 69 9.78 -7.58 7.58
C ARG A 69 10.35 -6.90 8.81
N GLU A 70 10.00 -5.64 9.02
CA GLU A 70 10.54 -4.85 10.12
C GLU A 70 9.72 -4.98 11.40
N ARG A 71 8.42 -5.26 11.25
CA ARG A 71 7.49 -5.31 12.37
C ARG A 71 6.54 -6.46 12.17
N TYR A 72 6.19 -7.11 13.26
CA TYR A 72 5.19 -8.17 13.23
C TYR A 72 4.33 -8.13 14.47
N VAL A 73 3.13 -8.66 14.34
CA VAL A 73 2.18 -8.79 15.43
C VAL A 73 1.95 -10.27 15.65
N ALA A 74 2.01 -10.72 16.89
CA ALA A 74 1.78 -12.12 17.20
C ALA A 74 0.33 -12.48 16.87
N VAL A 75 0.14 -13.60 16.18
CA VAL A 75 -1.18 -14.14 15.90
C VAL A 75 -1.23 -15.57 16.42
N GLU A 76 -2.45 -16.05 16.67
CA GLU A 76 -2.61 -17.40 17.17
C GLU A 76 -2.26 -18.43 16.10
N ALA A 77 -1.39 -19.39 16.44
CA ALA A 77 -1.02 -20.43 15.51
C ALA A 77 -2.23 -21.27 15.10
N ALA A 78 -3.19 -21.43 15.99
CA ALA A 78 -4.39 -22.20 15.71
C ALA A 78 -5.30 -21.58 14.66
N ALA A 79 -5.07 -20.31 14.31
CA ALA A 79 -5.83 -19.62 13.28
C ALA A 79 -5.48 -20.08 11.87
N ARG A 80 -4.51 -20.96 11.73
CA ARG A 80 -4.04 -21.43 10.43
C ARG A 80 -4.89 -22.57 9.91
#